data_8ec93a95b533a2ad7cf361eeb376255c
#
_entry.id   8ec93a95b533a2ad7cf361eeb376255c
#
_cell.length_a   1.000
_cell.length_b   1.000
_cell.length_c   1.000
_cell.angle_alpha   90.00
_cell.angle_beta   90.00
_cell.angle_gamma   90.00
#
_symmetry.space_group_name_H-M   'P 1'
#
loop_
_entity.id
_entity.type
_entity.pdbx_description
1 polymer ?
#
loop_
_entity_poly.entity_id
_entity_poly.type
_entity_poly.pdbx_seq_one_letter_code
_entity_poly.pdbx_strand_id
1 'polypeptide(L)'
;SDWIASRFGHSIHIFLLRIPGLKFVSVIPKGDYITVSMLGKEPSIEYVKAFFNHPVIRKMLPSNFKIPERFCHCFPKINVGAAKKPFANRLVFVGDASSARLYKDGIGSAYITSKAAVHTALLHGVGEEDFREHYLPVCKSLNRDNLFGQFLFSINDLISIIPPLNKGYFKIIQWEQKSLQKETPYSDVLWDMFTGSRFYKDIFIRALNPL
;
A
#
# COMPACT_ATOMS: atom_id res chain seq x y z
N SER A 1 -9.11 19.35 -15.83
CA SER A 1 -8.47 19.94 -17.00
C SER A 1 -8.00 18.84 -17.93
N ASP A 2 -8.06 19.10 -19.22
CA ASP A 2 -7.88 18.12 -20.31
C ASP A 2 -6.50 17.43 -20.27
N TRP A 3 -5.46 18.09 -19.74
CA TRP A 3 -4.14 17.49 -19.65
C TRP A 3 -4.07 16.34 -18.64
N ILE A 4 -4.85 16.40 -17.53
CA ILE A 4 -4.91 15.31 -16.55
C ILE A 4 -5.50 14.08 -17.23
N ALA A 5 -6.63 14.24 -17.90
CA ALA A 5 -7.30 13.16 -18.63
C ALA A 5 -6.41 12.59 -19.75
N SER A 6 -5.70 13.44 -20.49
CA SER A 6 -4.82 13.00 -21.57
C SER A 6 -3.56 12.29 -21.11
N ARG A 7 -3.03 12.59 -19.90
CA ARG A 7 -1.79 12.02 -19.37
C ARG A 7 -2.00 10.86 -18.43
N PHE A 8 -3.04 10.90 -17.61
CA PHE A 8 -3.29 9.92 -16.56
C PHE A 8 -4.55 9.08 -16.84
N GLY A 9 -5.43 9.51 -17.77
CA GLY A 9 -6.68 8.81 -18.06
C GLY A 9 -7.52 8.63 -16.80
N HIS A 10 -8.06 7.42 -16.62
CA HIS A 10 -8.87 7.02 -15.47
C HIS A 10 -8.15 6.01 -14.57
N SER A 11 -6.83 5.88 -14.72
CA SER A 11 -6.04 4.88 -14.00
C SER A 11 -5.23 5.48 -12.86
N ILE A 12 -4.97 4.69 -11.82
CA ILE A 12 -4.01 5.02 -10.78
C ILE A 12 -2.62 4.69 -11.31
N HIS A 13 -1.72 5.66 -11.27
CA HIS A 13 -0.33 5.49 -11.68
C HIS A 13 0.57 5.34 -10.46
N ILE A 14 1.33 4.26 -10.41
CA ILE A 14 2.30 4.01 -9.35
C ILE A 14 3.70 4.23 -9.89
N PHE A 15 4.48 5.06 -9.17
CA PHE A 15 5.83 5.41 -9.51
C PHE A 15 6.81 4.84 -8.48
N LEU A 16 7.72 4.00 -8.95
CA LEU A 16 8.84 3.46 -8.19
C LEU A 16 10.11 4.23 -8.56
N LEU A 17 10.25 5.42 -7.98
CA LEU A 17 11.36 6.33 -8.26
C LEU A 17 12.48 6.17 -7.23
N ARG A 18 13.71 6.40 -7.67
CA ARG A 18 14.89 6.38 -6.78
C ARG A 18 15.02 7.72 -6.03
N ILE A 19 14.10 7.95 -5.11
CA ILE A 19 14.15 9.09 -4.20
C ILE A 19 14.46 8.52 -2.81
N PRO A 20 15.59 8.90 -2.18
CA PRO A 20 15.99 8.37 -0.88
C PRO A 20 14.88 8.51 0.16
N GLY A 21 14.55 7.43 0.86
CA GLY A 21 13.51 7.41 1.88
C GLY A 21 12.07 7.28 1.36
N LEU A 22 11.84 7.46 0.07
CA LEU A 22 10.53 7.28 -0.57
C LEU A 22 10.43 5.87 -1.15
N LYS A 23 9.37 5.14 -0.79
CA LYS A 23 9.14 3.77 -1.30
C LYS A 23 8.40 3.77 -2.63
N PHE A 24 7.30 4.51 -2.71
CA PHE A 24 6.55 4.72 -3.94
C PHE A 24 5.66 5.95 -3.85
N VAL A 25 5.21 6.39 -5.02
CA VAL A 25 4.21 7.45 -5.17
C VAL A 25 3.06 6.92 -6.01
N SER A 26 1.82 7.19 -5.61
CA SER A 26 0.66 6.98 -6.45
C SER A 26 0.02 8.31 -6.84
N VAL A 27 -0.25 8.46 -8.14
CA VAL A 27 -0.99 9.59 -8.70
C VAL A 27 -2.37 9.08 -9.09
N ILE A 28 -3.38 9.70 -8.53
CA ILE A 28 -4.79 9.31 -8.68
C ILE A 28 -5.52 10.49 -9.33
N PRO A 29 -5.92 10.39 -10.60
CA PRO A 29 -6.72 11.43 -11.25
C PRO A 29 -8.12 11.48 -10.66
N LYS A 30 -8.62 12.69 -10.43
CA LYS A 30 -9.96 12.99 -9.90
C LYS A 30 -10.56 14.20 -10.62
N GLY A 31 -10.92 14.02 -11.89
CA GLY A 31 -11.43 15.11 -12.71
C GLY A 31 -10.37 16.21 -12.90
N ASP A 32 -10.64 17.41 -12.42
CA ASP A 32 -9.73 18.56 -12.52
C ASP A 32 -8.56 18.53 -11.53
N TYR A 33 -8.50 17.54 -10.67
CA TYR A 33 -7.48 17.42 -9.64
C TYR A 33 -6.73 16.09 -9.76
N ILE A 34 -5.54 16.06 -9.18
CA ILE A 34 -4.82 14.84 -8.90
C ILE A 34 -4.58 14.72 -7.39
N THR A 35 -4.78 13.52 -6.86
CA THR A 35 -4.30 13.18 -5.52
C THR A 35 -2.95 12.50 -5.67
N VAL A 36 -1.94 12.99 -4.97
CA VAL A 36 -0.62 12.38 -4.92
C VAL A 36 -0.43 11.78 -3.53
N SER A 37 -0.35 10.47 -3.46
CA SER A 37 -0.09 9.74 -2.21
C SER A 37 1.33 9.22 -2.22
N MET A 38 2.09 9.53 -1.18
CA MET A 38 3.50 9.17 -1.05
C MET A 38 3.71 8.30 0.17
N LEU A 39 4.44 7.20 0.01
CA LEU A 39 4.87 6.36 1.11
C LEU A 39 6.37 6.50 1.31
N GLY A 40 6.79 6.89 2.50
CA GLY A 40 8.19 7.07 2.85
C GLY A 40 8.41 6.98 4.36
N LYS A 41 9.68 6.97 4.77
CA LYS A 41 10.04 6.88 6.19
C LYS A 41 9.67 8.13 6.99
N GLU A 42 9.91 9.29 6.40
CA GLU A 42 9.68 10.60 7.02
C GLU A 42 8.96 11.51 6.02
N PRO A 43 7.61 11.40 5.93
CA PRO A 43 6.86 12.20 4.98
C PRO A 43 7.09 13.70 5.23
N SER A 44 7.46 14.42 4.17
CA SER A 44 7.76 15.84 4.21
C SER A 44 7.47 16.52 2.88
N ILE A 45 7.45 17.84 2.89
CA ILE A 45 7.29 18.63 1.67
C ILE A 45 8.46 18.42 0.68
N GLU A 46 9.62 18.00 1.18
CA GLU A 46 10.78 17.74 0.33
C GLU A 46 10.54 16.53 -0.61
N TYR A 47 9.79 15.53 -0.18
CA TYR A 47 9.37 14.44 -1.07
C TYR A 47 8.47 14.93 -2.21
N VAL A 48 7.58 15.88 -1.91
CA VAL A 48 6.72 16.49 -2.93
C VAL A 48 7.58 17.22 -3.97
N LYS A 49 8.52 18.04 -3.52
CA LYS A 49 9.46 18.74 -4.41
C LYS A 49 10.32 17.77 -5.22
N ALA A 50 10.89 16.75 -4.56
CA ALA A 50 11.72 15.75 -5.21
C ALA A 50 10.93 14.96 -6.29
N PHE A 51 9.70 14.57 -6.00
CA PHE A 51 8.84 13.90 -6.95
C PHE A 51 8.55 14.74 -8.18
N PHE A 52 8.03 15.96 -8.00
CA PHE A 52 7.64 16.81 -9.12
C PHE A 52 8.83 17.34 -9.93
N ASN A 53 10.03 17.39 -9.35
CA ASN A 53 11.26 17.74 -10.05
C ASN A 53 11.98 16.54 -10.67
N HIS A 54 11.51 15.30 -10.41
CA HIS A 54 12.14 14.12 -11.00
C HIS A 54 12.00 14.14 -12.53
N PRO A 55 13.06 13.80 -13.32
CA PRO A 55 13.05 13.93 -14.79
C PRO A 55 11.91 13.16 -15.48
N VAL A 56 11.55 11.98 -14.95
CA VAL A 56 10.44 11.17 -15.47
C VAL A 56 9.12 11.90 -15.30
N ILE A 57 8.90 12.51 -14.15
CA ILE A 57 7.65 13.22 -13.83
C ILE A 57 7.57 14.52 -14.61
N ARG A 58 8.68 15.25 -14.72
CA ARG A 58 8.75 16.51 -15.50
C ARG A 58 8.32 16.32 -16.95
N LYS A 59 8.65 15.19 -17.57
CA LYS A 59 8.22 14.86 -18.95
C LYS A 59 6.71 14.61 -19.07
N MET A 60 6.03 14.29 -17.98
CA MET A 60 4.59 14.03 -17.95
C MET A 60 3.77 15.29 -17.66
N LEU A 61 4.40 16.29 -17.07
CA LEU A 61 3.76 17.55 -16.68
C LEU A 61 3.80 18.59 -17.80
N PRO A 62 2.86 19.53 -17.83
CA PRO A 62 2.96 20.71 -18.71
C PRO A 62 4.27 21.45 -18.47
N SER A 63 4.84 22.07 -19.53
CA SER A 63 6.11 22.79 -19.46
C SER A 63 6.08 23.97 -18.46
N ASN A 64 4.92 24.59 -18.29
CA ASN A 64 4.66 25.68 -17.37
C ASN A 64 4.20 25.22 -15.96
N PHE A 65 4.18 23.91 -15.69
CA PHE A 65 3.73 23.40 -14.40
C PHE A 65 4.63 23.89 -13.27
N LYS A 66 3.99 24.47 -12.27
CA LYS A 66 4.62 24.85 -10.98
C LYS A 66 3.87 24.16 -9.85
N ILE A 67 4.59 23.73 -8.83
CA ILE A 67 3.96 23.24 -7.60
C ILE A 67 3.21 24.43 -7.00
N PRO A 68 1.89 24.30 -6.72
CA PRO A 68 1.13 25.38 -6.11
C PRO A 68 1.74 25.78 -4.75
N GLU A 69 1.76 27.09 -4.45
CA GLU A 69 2.22 27.56 -3.13
C GLU A 69 1.30 27.07 -2.02
N ARG A 70 0.00 26.94 -2.33
CA ARG A 70 -1.00 26.43 -1.40
C ARG A 70 -1.68 25.21 -2.04
N PHE A 71 -1.64 24.08 -1.35
CA PHE A 71 -2.35 22.87 -1.71
C PHE A 71 -2.75 22.10 -0.45
N CYS A 72 -3.82 21.33 -0.53
CA CYS A 72 -4.23 20.47 0.58
C CYS A 72 -3.19 19.35 0.74
N HIS A 73 -2.62 19.23 1.93
CA HIS A 73 -1.67 18.17 2.26
C HIS A 73 -1.80 17.73 3.71
N CYS A 74 -1.48 16.47 3.95
CA CYS A 74 -1.31 15.94 5.29
C CYS A 74 -0.15 14.93 5.28
N PHE A 75 0.52 14.79 6.41
CA PHE A 75 1.64 13.86 6.61
C PHE A 75 1.30 12.90 7.77
N PRO A 76 0.36 11.97 7.58
CA PRO A 76 0.01 11.04 8.63
C PRO A 76 1.17 10.08 8.92
N LYS A 77 1.46 9.86 10.19
CA LYS A 77 2.36 8.80 10.63
C LYS A 77 1.52 7.60 11.01
N ILE A 78 1.64 6.52 10.25
CA ILE A 78 0.95 5.26 10.52
C ILE A 78 1.90 4.37 11.28
N ASN A 79 1.54 4.01 12.50
CA ASN A 79 2.28 3.01 13.25
C ASN A 79 1.87 1.63 12.75
N VAL A 80 2.76 0.98 12.00
CA VAL A 80 2.56 -0.40 11.54
C VAL A 80 2.92 -1.35 12.66
N GLY A 81 1.93 -1.73 13.42
CA GLY A 81 2.13 -2.66 14.54
C GLY A 81 0.80 -3.01 15.21
N ALA A 82 0.83 -4.06 16.01
CA ALA A 82 -0.31 -4.38 16.86
C ALA A 82 -0.31 -3.53 18.11
N ALA A 83 -1.48 -3.12 18.53
CA ALA A 83 -1.69 -2.67 19.89
C ALA A 83 -1.33 -3.81 20.86
N LYS A 84 -0.62 -3.50 21.93
CA LYS A 84 -0.26 -4.49 22.95
C LYS A 84 -1.49 -5.13 23.59
N LYS A 85 -2.53 -4.34 23.81
CA LYS A 85 -3.79 -4.77 24.39
C LYS A 85 -4.93 -4.04 23.65
N PRO A 86 -5.45 -4.61 22.53
CA PRO A 86 -6.48 -3.95 21.72
C PRO A 86 -7.90 -4.10 22.28
N PHE A 87 -8.06 -4.53 23.52
CA PHE A 87 -9.35 -4.70 24.20
C PHE A 87 -9.21 -4.59 25.72
N ALA A 88 -10.35 -4.37 26.37
CA ALA A 88 -10.54 -4.49 27.80
C ALA A 88 -11.98 -4.99 28.06
N ASN A 89 -12.38 -5.13 29.32
CA ASN A 89 -13.76 -5.47 29.62
C ASN A 89 -14.71 -4.43 29.00
N ARG A 90 -15.62 -4.86 28.14
CA ARG A 90 -16.62 -4.04 27.39
C ARG A 90 -16.02 -2.98 26.45
N LEU A 91 -14.75 -3.13 26.09
CA LEU A 91 -14.05 -2.21 25.18
C LEU A 91 -13.21 -2.99 24.18
N VAL A 92 -13.29 -2.65 22.91
CA VAL A 92 -12.44 -3.21 21.86
C VAL A 92 -12.03 -2.12 20.85
N PHE A 93 -10.76 -2.07 20.50
CA PHE A 93 -10.25 -1.24 19.41
C PHE A 93 -10.26 -2.02 18.10
N VAL A 94 -10.60 -1.36 17.01
CA VAL A 94 -10.64 -1.96 15.66
C VAL A 94 -9.83 -1.14 14.66
N GLY A 95 -9.54 -1.72 13.50
CA GLY A 95 -8.75 -1.07 12.46
C GLY A 95 -7.34 -0.74 12.91
N ASP A 96 -6.82 0.38 12.46
CA ASP A 96 -5.44 0.82 12.74
C ASP A 96 -5.16 1.02 14.23
N ALA A 97 -6.19 1.25 15.04
CA ALA A 97 -6.06 1.34 16.49
C ALA A 97 -5.80 -0.01 17.16
N SER A 98 -6.07 -1.13 16.49
CA SER A 98 -5.83 -2.48 16.98
C SER A 98 -4.69 -3.19 16.24
N SER A 99 -4.75 -3.22 14.93
CA SER A 99 -3.76 -3.91 14.09
C SER A 99 -3.78 -3.33 12.68
N ALA A 100 -2.88 -2.38 12.42
CA ALA A 100 -2.73 -1.78 11.09
C ALA A 100 -2.09 -2.78 10.12
N ARG A 101 -2.59 -2.84 8.87
CA ARG A 101 -1.88 -3.52 7.78
C ARG A 101 -0.72 -2.66 7.26
N LEU A 102 0.33 -3.35 6.86
CA LEU A 102 1.53 -2.71 6.33
C LEU A 102 1.21 -1.93 5.05
N TYR A 103 1.43 -0.62 5.07
CA TYR A 103 1.40 0.33 3.95
C TYR A 103 0.06 0.55 3.25
N LYS A 104 -0.81 -0.44 3.19
CA LYS A 104 -2.09 -0.35 2.46
C LYS A 104 -3.19 -1.17 3.11
N ASP A 105 -4.41 -0.97 2.63
CA ASP A 105 -5.59 -1.71 3.03
C ASP A 105 -6.04 -1.48 4.48
N GLY A 106 -5.96 -0.23 4.94
CA GLY A 106 -6.55 0.16 6.22
C GLY A 106 -8.05 -0.11 6.29
N ILE A 107 -8.78 -0.01 5.17
CA ILE A 107 -10.20 -0.35 5.09
C ILE A 107 -10.42 -1.85 5.29
N GLY A 108 -9.62 -2.71 4.63
CA GLY A 108 -9.71 -4.16 4.81
C GLY A 108 -9.36 -4.60 6.22
N SER A 109 -8.30 -4.03 6.82
CA SER A 109 -7.95 -4.25 8.22
C SER A 109 -9.08 -3.84 9.17
N ALA A 110 -9.68 -2.66 8.96
CA ALA A 110 -10.81 -2.20 9.75
C ALA A 110 -12.02 -3.12 9.61
N TYR A 111 -12.34 -3.56 8.39
CA TYR A 111 -13.43 -4.51 8.15
C TYR A 111 -13.20 -5.84 8.86
N ILE A 112 -12.03 -6.44 8.72
CA ILE A 112 -11.69 -7.74 9.33
C ILE A 112 -11.77 -7.65 10.86
N THR A 113 -11.16 -6.63 11.44
CA THR A 113 -11.15 -6.46 12.91
C THR A 113 -12.51 -6.09 13.46
N SER A 114 -13.30 -5.23 12.77
CA SER A 114 -14.67 -4.91 13.19
C SER A 114 -15.59 -6.13 13.13
N LYS A 115 -15.50 -6.93 12.05
CA LYS A 115 -16.27 -8.16 11.92
C LYS A 115 -15.94 -9.14 13.05
N ALA A 116 -14.66 -9.32 13.38
CA ALA A 116 -14.23 -10.18 14.47
C ALA A 116 -14.71 -9.67 15.84
N ALA A 117 -14.62 -8.35 16.08
CA ALA A 117 -15.09 -7.74 17.32
C ALA A 117 -16.60 -7.92 17.51
N VAL A 118 -17.39 -7.65 16.45
CA VAL A 118 -18.85 -7.83 16.49
C VAL A 118 -19.22 -9.30 16.68
N HIS A 119 -18.57 -10.21 15.96
CA HIS A 119 -18.78 -11.66 16.12
C HIS A 119 -18.51 -12.11 17.55
N THR A 120 -17.39 -11.69 18.13
CA THR A 120 -17.06 -11.98 19.53
C THR A 120 -18.15 -11.46 20.46
N ALA A 121 -18.51 -10.18 20.32
CA ALA A 121 -19.49 -9.55 21.22
C ALA A 121 -20.88 -10.19 21.16
N LEU A 122 -21.31 -10.66 19.99
CA LEU A 122 -22.64 -11.24 19.81
C LEU A 122 -22.73 -12.72 20.21
N LEU A 123 -21.66 -13.50 19.98
CA LEU A 123 -21.72 -14.95 20.12
C LEU A 123 -21.00 -15.46 21.36
N HIS A 124 -20.03 -14.71 21.90
CA HIS A 124 -19.20 -15.17 23.01
C HIS A 124 -19.31 -14.26 24.22
N GLY A 125 -19.48 -12.95 24.01
CA GLY A 125 -19.61 -11.96 25.08
C GLY A 125 -18.74 -10.73 24.89
N VAL A 126 -18.80 -9.84 25.88
CA VAL A 126 -18.11 -8.54 25.85
C VAL A 126 -17.04 -8.42 26.93
N GLY A 127 -16.74 -9.52 27.61
CA GLY A 127 -15.71 -9.57 28.63
C GLY A 127 -14.29 -9.51 28.04
N GLU A 128 -13.32 -9.20 28.89
CA GLU A 128 -11.92 -9.18 28.48
C GLU A 128 -11.46 -10.57 27.98
N GLU A 129 -11.92 -11.64 28.62
CA GLU A 129 -11.55 -13.00 28.25
C GLU A 129 -12.14 -13.42 26.92
N ASP A 130 -13.40 -13.04 26.62
CA ASP A 130 -14.05 -13.29 25.35
C ASP A 130 -13.27 -12.67 24.19
N PHE A 131 -12.82 -11.41 24.34
CA PHE A 131 -11.98 -10.75 23.34
C PHE A 131 -10.57 -11.33 23.26
N ARG A 132 -10.02 -11.83 24.36
CA ARG A 132 -8.71 -12.49 24.36
C ARG A 132 -8.75 -13.79 23.57
N GLU A 133 -9.80 -14.58 23.75
CA GLU A 133 -9.95 -15.87 23.11
C GLU A 133 -10.36 -15.75 21.63
N HIS A 134 -11.31 -14.87 21.31
CA HIS A 134 -11.96 -14.87 19.98
C HIS A 134 -11.53 -13.70 19.09
N TYR A 135 -11.09 -12.56 19.65
CA TYR A 135 -10.68 -11.39 18.87
C TYR A 135 -9.17 -11.28 18.67
N LEU A 136 -8.38 -11.50 19.73
CA LEU A 136 -6.93 -11.37 19.66
C LEU A 136 -6.25 -12.25 18.60
N PRO A 137 -6.69 -13.50 18.35
CA PRO A 137 -6.12 -14.33 17.28
C PRO A 137 -6.21 -13.69 15.90
N VAL A 138 -7.29 -12.95 15.62
CA VAL A 138 -7.47 -12.23 14.34
C VAL A 138 -6.45 -11.10 14.23
N CYS A 139 -6.26 -10.30 15.29
CA CYS A 139 -5.23 -9.26 15.33
C CYS A 139 -3.82 -9.85 15.14
N LYS A 140 -3.51 -10.98 15.80
CA LYS A 140 -2.24 -11.68 15.66
C LYS A 140 -2.02 -12.21 14.25
N SER A 141 -3.08 -12.67 13.58
CA SER A 141 -3.02 -13.13 12.18
C SER A 141 -2.63 -11.99 11.24
N LEU A 142 -3.25 -10.81 11.36
CA LEU A 142 -2.90 -9.62 10.58
C LEU A 142 -1.45 -9.20 10.81
N ASN A 143 -0.98 -9.26 12.05
CA ASN A 143 0.42 -8.92 12.36
C ASN A 143 1.42 -9.91 11.76
N ARG A 144 1.12 -11.20 11.77
CA ARG A 144 1.96 -12.21 11.10
C ARG A 144 2.00 -11.97 9.59
N ASP A 145 0.87 -11.61 9.01
CA ASP A 145 0.81 -11.26 7.58
C ASP A 145 1.69 -10.07 7.24
N ASN A 146 1.75 -9.07 8.13
CA ASN A 146 2.63 -7.91 7.96
C ASN A 146 4.12 -8.28 7.85
N LEU A 147 4.57 -9.39 8.47
CA LEU A 147 5.96 -9.85 8.35
C LEU A 147 6.28 -10.28 6.91
N PHE A 148 5.36 -10.99 6.25
CA PHE A 148 5.51 -11.32 4.84
C PHE A 148 5.52 -10.06 3.97
N GLY A 149 4.69 -9.07 4.30
CA GLY A 149 4.67 -7.78 3.63
C GLY A 149 6.01 -7.05 3.77
N GLN A 150 6.58 -6.98 4.97
CA GLN A 150 7.89 -6.36 5.19
C GLN A 150 8.97 -7.02 4.35
N PHE A 151 8.96 -8.34 4.26
CA PHE A 151 9.92 -9.09 3.46
C PHE A 151 9.75 -8.80 1.95
N LEU A 152 8.51 -8.85 1.43
CA LEU A 152 8.20 -8.53 0.04
C LEU A 152 8.65 -7.12 -0.35
N PHE A 153 8.34 -6.13 0.48
CA PHE A 153 8.77 -4.75 0.22
C PHE A 153 10.29 -4.57 0.33
N SER A 154 10.96 -5.34 1.20
CA SER A 154 12.43 -5.33 1.28
C SER A 154 13.07 -5.89 0.01
N ILE A 155 12.51 -6.96 -0.56
CA ILE A 155 12.95 -7.50 -1.87
C ILE A 155 12.69 -6.48 -2.98
N ASN A 156 11.52 -5.86 -3.00
CA ASN A 156 11.20 -4.82 -3.97
C ASN A 156 12.16 -3.62 -3.89
N ASP A 157 12.50 -3.18 -2.68
CA ASP A 157 13.50 -2.14 -2.45
C ASP A 157 14.86 -2.55 -3.02
N LEU A 158 15.30 -3.80 -2.78
CA LEU A 158 16.55 -4.33 -3.31
C LEU A 158 16.56 -4.38 -4.85
N ILE A 159 15.49 -4.90 -5.46
CA ILE A 159 15.32 -4.92 -6.91
C ILE A 159 15.38 -3.49 -7.48
N SER A 160 14.77 -2.53 -6.82
CA SER A 160 14.72 -1.15 -7.28
C SER A 160 16.08 -0.46 -7.27
N ILE A 161 16.97 -0.83 -6.34
CA ILE A 161 18.32 -0.25 -6.19
C ILE A 161 19.28 -0.78 -7.26
N ILE A 162 19.15 -2.05 -7.69
CA ILE A 162 20.05 -2.72 -8.62
C ILE A 162 19.56 -2.51 -10.07
N PRO A 163 20.23 -1.66 -10.89
CA PRO A 163 19.73 -1.28 -12.21
C PRO A 163 19.41 -2.44 -13.15
N PRO A 164 20.26 -3.50 -13.28
CA PRO A 164 19.96 -4.61 -14.18
C PRO A 164 18.74 -5.43 -13.71
N LEU A 165 18.57 -5.65 -12.40
CA LEU A 165 17.41 -6.36 -11.85
C LEU A 165 16.11 -5.57 -12.08
N ASN A 166 16.15 -4.29 -11.81
CA ASN A 166 15.01 -3.39 -12.03
C ASN A 166 14.56 -3.41 -13.50
N LYS A 167 15.52 -3.23 -14.44
CA LYS A 167 15.23 -3.29 -15.88
C LYS A 167 14.69 -4.66 -16.31
N GLY A 168 15.28 -5.75 -15.79
CA GLY A 168 14.84 -7.12 -16.07
C GLY A 168 13.42 -7.37 -15.61
N TYR A 169 13.12 -6.99 -14.36
CA TYR A 169 11.81 -7.14 -13.78
C TYR A 169 10.70 -6.40 -14.55
N PHE A 170 10.94 -5.13 -14.89
CA PHE A 170 9.98 -4.39 -15.71
C PHE A 170 9.84 -4.91 -17.15
N LYS A 171 10.91 -5.48 -17.74
CA LYS A 171 10.79 -6.15 -19.05
C LYS A 171 9.89 -7.39 -18.99
N ILE A 172 9.99 -8.19 -17.93
CA ILE A 172 9.10 -9.34 -17.72
C ILE A 172 7.65 -8.89 -17.63
N ILE A 173 7.37 -7.88 -16.80
CA ILE A 173 6.01 -7.33 -16.65
C ILE A 173 5.49 -6.78 -17.98
N GLN A 174 6.30 -6.04 -18.74
CA GLN A 174 5.91 -5.54 -20.05
C GLN A 174 5.64 -6.67 -21.05
N TRP A 175 6.39 -7.75 -20.97
CA TRP A 175 6.18 -8.93 -21.80
C TRP A 175 4.87 -9.62 -21.43
N GLU A 176 4.59 -9.85 -20.14
CA GLU A 176 3.31 -10.38 -19.66
C GLU A 176 2.12 -9.53 -20.15
N GLN A 177 2.21 -8.22 -20.01
CA GLN A 177 1.13 -7.30 -20.42
C GLN A 177 0.89 -7.27 -21.94
N LYS A 178 1.90 -7.62 -22.74
CA LYS A 178 1.78 -7.70 -24.21
C LYS A 178 1.43 -9.10 -24.70
N SER A 179 1.69 -10.12 -23.90
CA SER A 179 1.35 -11.49 -24.24
C SER A 179 -0.15 -11.72 -24.09
N LEU A 180 -0.72 -12.51 -24.98
CA LEU A 180 -2.12 -12.97 -24.88
C LEU A 180 -2.29 -14.10 -23.86
N GLN A 181 -1.30 -14.34 -23.02
CA GLN A 181 -1.35 -15.37 -21.99
C GLN A 181 -2.36 -14.99 -20.92
N LYS A 182 -3.13 -15.99 -20.47
CA LYS A 182 -4.13 -15.85 -19.40
C LYS A 182 -3.50 -15.57 -18.03
N GLU A 183 -2.25 -15.94 -17.83
CA GLU A 183 -1.56 -15.87 -16.55
C GLU A 183 -0.46 -14.83 -16.61
N THR A 184 -0.52 -13.86 -15.69
CA THR A 184 0.42 -12.75 -15.57
C THR A 184 0.98 -12.67 -14.15
N PRO A 185 1.72 -13.72 -13.72
CA PRO A 185 2.06 -13.91 -12.31
C PRO A 185 2.87 -12.76 -11.71
N TYR A 186 3.82 -12.19 -12.44
CA TYR A 186 4.63 -11.07 -11.92
C TYR A 186 3.85 -9.76 -11.87
N SER A 187 3.01 -9.51 -12.87
CA SER A 187 2.10 -8.36 -12.88
C SER A 187 1.08 -8.46 -11.74
N ASP A 188 0.55 -9.65 -11.49
CA ASP A 188 -0.41 -9.93 -10.43
C ASP A 188 0.21 -9.75 -9.04
N VAL A 189 1.46 -10.20 -8.84
CA VAL A 189 2.19 -9.96 -7.57
C VAL A 189 2.33 -8.47 -7.30
N LEU A 190 2.73 -7.67 -8.31
CA LEU A 190 2.78 -6.21 -8.15
C LEU A 190 1.41 -5.61 -7.88
N TRP A 191 0.40 -6.03 -8.63
CA TRP A 191 -0.97 -5.55 -8.43
C TRP A 191 -1.43 -5.80 -6.99
N ASP A 192 -1.31 -7.04 -6.53
CA ASP A 192 -1.72 -7.44 -5.19
C ASP A 192 -0.91 -6.70 -4.10
N MET A 193 0.39 -6.50 -4.31
CA MET A 193 1.24 -5.72 -3.38
C MET A 193 0.79 -4.26 -3.25
N PHE A 194 0.42 -3.60 -4.35
CA PHE A 194 0.10 -2.17 -4.35
C PHE A 194 -1.38 -1.87 -4.12
N THR A 195 -2.28 -2.80 -4.37
CA THR A 195 -3.71 -2.65 -4.10
C THR A 195 -4.13 -3.16 -2.73
N GLY A 196 -3.39 -4.11 -2.15
CA GLY A 196 -3.77 -4.79 -0.91
C GLY A 196 -4.89 -5.81 -1.12
N SER A 197 -5.12 -6.26 -2.38
CA SER A 197 -6.21 -7.18 -2.74
C SER A 197 -6.08 -8.57 -2.11
N ARG A 198 -4.88 -8.96 -1.66
CA ARG A 198 -4.59 -10.26 -1.02
C ARG A 198 -3.78 -10.09 0.27
N PHE A 199 -3.78 -11.14 1.09
CA PHE A 199 -2.85 -11.24 2.19
C PHE A 199 -1.40 -11.33 1.68
N TYR A 200 -0.45 -10.72 2.38
CA TYR A 200 0.96 -10.74 1.99
C TYR A 200 1.56 -12.14 1.97
N LYS A 201 1.08 -13.04 2.84
CA LYS A 201 1.46 -14.46 2.79
C LYS A 201 1.10 -15.10 1.45
N ASP A 202 -0.09 -14.84 0.93
CA ASP A 202 -0.55 -15.42 -0.34
C ASP A 202 0.24 -14.83 -1.52
N ILE A 203 0.53 -13.52 -1.48
CA ILE A 203 1.40 -12.86 -2.45
C ILE A 203 2.80 -13.48 -2.44
N PHE A 204 3.34 -13.71 -1.24
CA PHE A 204 4.66 -14.34 -1.08
C PHE A 204 4.71 -15.75 -1.67
N ILE A 205 3.72 -16.59 -1.37
CA ILE A 205 3.61 -17.95 -1.93
C ILE A 205 3.54 -17.87 -3.45
N ARG A 206 2.73 -16.97 -4.00
CA ARG A 206 2.60 -16.77 -5.45
C ARG A 206 3.91 -16.31 -6.09
N ALA A 207 4.65 -15.42 -5.43
CA ALA A 207 5.94 -14.93 -5.90
C ALA A 207 7.01 -16.04 -5.96
N LEU A 208 6.91 -17.06 -5.09
CA LEU A 208 7.83 -18.21 -5.09
C LEU A 208 7.45 -19.27 -6.12
N ASN A 209 6.18 -19.39 -6.46
CA ASN A 209 5.69 -20.35 -7.44
C ASN A 209 4.81 -19.63 -8.47
N PRO A 210 5.41 -18.95 -9.45
CA PRO A 210 4.69 -18.14 -10.41
C PRO A 210 3.98 -18.95 -11.52
N LEU A 211 4.04 -20.29 -11.47
CA LEU A 211 3.41 -21.20 -12.44
C LEU A 211 2.17 -21.87 -11.87
#